data_8b4b211fa47abf05af2ab73080b81dc6
#
_entry.id   8b4b211fa47abf05af2ab73080b81dc6
#
_cell.length_a   1.000
_cell.length_b   1.000
_cell.length_c   1.000
_cell.angle_alpha   90.00
_cell.angle_beta   90.00
_cell.angle_gamma   90.00
#
_symmetry.space_group_name_H-M   'P 1'
#
loop_
_entity.id
_entity.type
_entity.pdbx_description
1 polymer ?
#
loop_
_entity_poly.entity_id
_entity_poly.type
_entity_poly.pdbx_seq_one_letter_code
_entity_poly.pdbx_strand_id
1 'polypeptide(L)'
;YGGDTGLKDQKVTIKKVKGMSESSIRGMDISSYIALKKAGVKYYDYEGNETPLLKVLHDNGINYIRIRIWNDPFNADGETYGGGGNDVSTGVEIAKEAAQYDMKVLLDFHYSDFWAEPAVQLVPKAWKKDVNNTEKMCSDVYDFTKESIQKFKDAGANIGMVQVGNEITNGLLGIYSNRDKGESFNVIWGDKKKSTEVNKYLKAGIKAVREYTPQALVALHLETPNVWKYKTIMNTWKRDNVDYDVLGSSYYPFWSIAAKANTPKTLKDVQTLAASYGKMFAVFETSWVNSLNDGDGTPN
;
A
#
# COMPACT_ATOMS: atom_id res chain seq x y z
N TYR A 1 21.71 2.57 26.43
CA TYR A 1 22.74 3.46 25.89
C TYR A 1 22.13 4.84 25.74
N GLY A 2 22.18 5.65 26.83
CA GLY A 2 21.77 7.03 26.82
C GLY A 2 22.94 7.90 26.35
N GLY A 3 23.07 8.09 25.05
CA GLY A 3 23.86 9.21 24.52
C GLY A 3 23.02 10.46 24.64
N ASP A 4 23.49 11.43 25.42
CA ASP A 4 22.94 12.79 25.45
C ASP A 4 23.02 13.36 24.03
N THR A 5 21.89 13.42 23.33
CA THR A 5 21.81 13.90 21.92
C THR A 5 21.85 15.42 21.83
N GLY A 6 22.01 16.12 22.96
CA GLY A 6 21.99 17.60 22.99
C GLY A 6 20.66 18.22 22.56
N LEU A 7 19.66 17.42 22.31
CA LEU A 7 18.29 17.86 22.03
C LEU A 7 17.65 18.26 23.37
N LYS A 8 17.48 19.57 23.58
CA LYS A 8 16.63 20.07 24.66
C LYS A 8 15.25 19.48 24.50
N ASP A 9 14.61 19.09 25.63
CA ASP A 9 13.21 18.69 25.67
C ASP A 9 12.36 19.72 24.91
N GLN A 10 12.08 19.43 23.66
CA GLN A 10 11.16 20.26 22.87
C GLN A 10 9.75 19.73 23.09
N LYS A 11 8.92 20.55 23.69
CA LYS A 11 7.51 20.24 23.85
C LYS A 11 6.87 20.19 22.46
N VAL A 12 6.63 18.98 21.97
CA VAL A 12 5.86 18.79 20.73
C VAL A 12 4.42 19.17 21.00
N THR A 13 3.94 20.21 20.33
CA THR A 13 2.54 20.62 20.40
C THR A 13 1.86 20.28 19.09
N ILE A 14 0.94 19.30 19.14
CA ILE A 14 0.10 18.94 18.01
C ILE A 14 -1.17 19.78 18.05
N LYS A 15 -1.41 20.58 17.02
CA LYS A 15 -2.65 21.33 16.86
C LYS A 15 -3.68 20.50 16.13
N LYS A 16 -4.94 20.60 16.53
CA LYS A 16 -6.06 19.97 15.81
C LYS A 16 -6.05 20.43 14.34
N VAL A 17 -6.03 19.48 13.42
CA VAL A 17 -6.06 19.77 11.99
C VAL A 17 -7.47 20.23 11.61
N LYS A 18 -7.57 21.43 11.01
CA LYS A 18 -8.85 21.97 10.56
C LYS A 18 -9.45 21.05 9.48
N GLY A 19 -10.71 20.67 9.67
CA GLY A 19 -11.45 19.81 8.74
C GLY A 19 -11.30 18.32 8.99
N MET A 20 -10.45 17.87 9.93
CA MET A 20 -10.49 16.48 10.40
C MET A 20 -11.71 16.24 11.30
N SER A 21 -12.39 15.15 11.04
CA SER A 21 -13.51 14.64 11.83
C SER A 21 -13.24 13.19 12.26
N GLU A 22 -14.13 12.61 13.04
CA GLU A 22 -14.05 11.20 13.41
C GLU A 22 -14.13 10.26 12.19
N SER A 23 -14.83 10.69 11.15
CA SER A 23 -14.93 9.94 9.88
C SER A 23 -13.72 10.09 8.96
N SER A 24 -12.76 10.99 9.26
CA SER A 24 -11.54 11.11 8.49
C SER A 24 -10.71 9.83 8.61
N ILE A 25 -10.20 9.32 7.49
CA ILE A 25 -9.36 8.12 7.47
C ILE A 25 -8.05 8.40 8.22
N ARG A 26 -7.79 7.58 9.23
CA ARG A 26 -6.53 7.51 9.97
C ARG A 26 -6.12 6.05 9.98
N GLY A 27 -5.14 5.72 9.19
CA GLY A 27 -4.73 4.33 8.95
C GLY A 27 -3.35 4.03 9.47
N MET A 28 -3.11 2.74 9.70
CA MET A 28 -1.81 2.19 9.99
C MET A 28 -1.63 0.85 9.25
N ASP A 29 -0.48 0.67 8.62
CA ASP A 29 -0.08 -0.64 8.09
C ASP A 29 0.49 -1.48 9.24
N ILE A 30 -0.14 -2.62 9.50
CA ILE A 30 0.31 -3.59 10.52
C ILE A 30 0.51 -4.97 9.92
N SER A 31 0.90 -5.04 8.67
CA SER A 31 1.00 -6.30 7.91
C SER A 31 1.87 -7.36 8.60
N SER A 32 2.90 -6.96 9.35
CA SER A 32 3.75 -7.88 10.12
C SER A 32 3.18 -8.30 11.48
N TYR A 33 1.98 -7.84 11.86
CA TYR A 33 1.41 -8.02 13.19
C TYR A 33 1.32 -9.48 13.62
N ILE A 34 0.85 -10.38 12.76
CA ILE A 34 0.71 -11.81 13.11
C ILE A 34 2.07 -12.46 13.36
N ALA A 35 3.09 -12.11 12.57
CA ALA A 35 4.45 -12.61 12.79
C ALA A 35 5.02 -12.10 14.11
N LEU A 36 4.84 -10.82 14.43
CA LEU A 36 5.26 -10.22 15.70
C LEU A 36 4.53 -10.85 16.89
N LYS A 37 3.22 -11.06 16.77
CA LYS A 37 2.40 -11.75 17.79
C LYS A 37 2.91 -13.18 18.05
N LYS A 38 3.20 -13.94 17.00
CA LYS A 38 3.78 -15.29 17.10
C LYS A 38 5.18 -15.29 17.72
N ALA A 39 5.94 -14.22 17.51
CA ALA A 39 7.25 -14.01 18.15
C ALA A 39 7.17 -13.54 19.62
N GLY A 40 5.97 -13.37 20.16
CA GLY A 40 5.75 -12.98 21.56
C GLY A 40 5.91 -11.47 21.83
N VAL A 41 5.87 -10.63 20.79
CA VAL A 41 5.88 -9.17 20.97
C VAL A 41 4.62 -8.73 21.71
N LYS A 42 4.80 -7.91 22.73
CA LYS A 42 3.74 -7.36 23.57
C LYS A 42 3.57 -5.87 23.29
N TYR A 43 2.33 -5.42 23.40
CA TYR A 43 1.97 -4.01 23.25
C TYR A 43 1.37 -3.50 24.54
N TYR A 44 1.48 -2.20 24.79
CA TYR A 44 1.06 -1.58 26.03
C TYR A 44 0.28 -0.30 25.74
N ASP A 45 -0.70 -0.02 26.58
CA ASP A 45 -1.36 1.28 26.60
C ASP A 45 -0.47 2.36 27.27
N TYR A 46 -0.96 3.60 27.34
CA TYR A 46 -0.22 4.71 27.95
C TYR A 46 -0.03 4.58 29.47
N GLU A 47 -0.84 3.78 30.12
CA GLU A 47 -0.76 3.46 31.54
C GLU A 47 0.23 2.31 31.82
N GLY A 48 0.77 1.67 30.78
CA GLY A 48 1.72 0.57 30.88
C GLY A 48 1.08 -0.81 31.06
N ASN A 49 -0.23 -0.94 30.81
CA ASN A 49 -0.90 -2.24 30.86
C ASN A 49 -0.73 -2.98 29.53
N GLU A 50 -0.44 -4.26 29.59
CA GLU A 50 -0.38 -5.10 28.39
C GLU A 50 -1.76 -5.13 27.71
N THR A 51 -1.81 -4.68 26.45
CA THR A 51 -3.05 -4.43 25.72
C THR A 51 -2.89 -4.89 24.26
N PRO A 52 -3.91 -5.54 23.64
CA PRO A 52 -3.85 -5.91 22.24
C PRO A 52 -3.57 -4.71 21.33
N LEU A 53 -2.67 -4.86 20.33
CA LEU A 53 -2.28 -3.76 19.44
C LEU A 53 -3.49 -3.04 18.82
N LEU A 54 -4.44 -3.79 18.29
CA LEU A 54 -5.60 -3.20 17.63
C LEU A 54 -6.48 -2.37 18.58
N LYS A 55 -6.55 -2.78 19.85
CA LYS A 55 -7.22 -1.97 20.87
C LYS A 55 -6.46 -0.67 21.15
N VAL A 56 -5.14 -0.73 21.28
CA VAL A 56 -4.30 0.46 21.45
C VAL A 56 -4.49 1.42 20.27
N LEU A 57 -4.46 0.92 19.05
CA LEU A 57 -4.65 1.73 17.85
C LEU A 57 -6.05 2.37 17.79
N HIS A 58 -7.10 1.57 18.04
CA HIS A 58 -8.49 2.06 18.07
C HIS A 58 -8.67 3.16 19.11
N ASP A 59 -8.25 2.94 20.36
CA ASP A 59 -8.40 3.88 21.45
C ASP A 59 -7.64 5.20 21.19
N ASN A 60 -6.63 5.16 20.32
CA ASN A 60 -5.89 6.32 19.85
C ASN A 60 -6.40 6.89 18.50
N GLY A 61 -7.60 6.48 18.08
CA GLY A 61 -8.32 7.09 16.98
C GLY A 61 -7.95 6.56 15.59
N ILE A 62 -7.19 5.45 15.49
CA ILE A 62 -7.00 4.74 14.23
C ILE A 62 -8.31 4.03 13.87
N ASN A 63 -8.77 4.22 12.64
CA ASN A 63 -10.03 3.66 12.14
C ASN A 63 -9.88 2.85 10.85
N TYR A 64 -8.65 2.74 10.34
CA TYR A 64 -8.30 1.93 9.17
C TYR A 64 -7.03 1.12 9.42
N ILE A 65 -7.02 -0.11 8.96
CA ILE A 65 -5.86 -1.00 8.96
C ILE A 65 -5.50 -1.34 7.52
N ARG A 66 -4.30 -0.98 7.07
CA ARG A 66 -3.77 -1.41 5.78
C ARG A 66 -3.12 -2.77 5.94
N ILE A 67 -3.44 -3.67 5.03
CA ILE A 67 -2.99 -5.06 5.04
C ILE A 67 -2.42 -5.38 3.66
N ARG A 68 -1.11 -5.59 3.60
CA ARG A 68 -0.40 -6.07 2.42
C ARG A 68 -0.79 -7.51 2.13
N ILE A 69 -0.99 -7.85 0.86
CA ILE A 69 -1.38 -9.18 0.41
C ILE A 69 -0.45 -9.64 -0.70
N TRP A 70 0.28 -10.71 -0.43
CA TRP A 70 1.09 -11.44 -1.39
C TRP A 70 0.38 -12.69 -1.87
N ASN A 71 0.73 -13.17 -3.07
CA ASN A 71 0.10 -14.34 -3.66
C ASN A 71 0.50 -15.64 -2.94
N ASP A 72 1.80 -15.90 -2.85
CA ASP A 72 2.36 -17.07 -2.18
C ASP A 72 3.79 -16.76 -1.67
N PRO A 73 3.90 -16.17 -0.46
CA PRO A 73 5.18 -15.70 0.09
C PRO A 73 6.03 -16.80 0.75
N PHE A 74 5.94 -18.05 0.24
CA PHE A 74 6.63 -19.19 0.82
C PHE A 74 7.52 -19.88 -0.22
N ASN A 75 8.65 -20.44 0.25
CA ASN A 75 9.51 -21.33 -0.54
C ASN A 75 8.90 -22.74 -0.64
N ALA A 76 9.62 -23.65 -1.33
CA ALA A 76 9.16 -25.03 -1.52
C ALA A 76 9.06 -25.82 -0.20
N ASP A 77 9.80 -25.43 0.83
CA ASP A 77 9.80 -26.07 2.14
C ASP A 77 8.72 -25.47 3.07
N GLY A 78 7.94 -24.52 2.58
CA GLY A 78 6.89 -23.83 3.35
C GLY A 78 7.40 -22.73 4.27
N GLU A 79 8.67 -22.32 4.13
CA GLU A 79 9.23 -21.22 4.89
C GLU A 79 8.91 -19.89 4.21
N THR A 80 8.57 -18.88 5.01
CA THR A 80 8.27 -17.54 4.49
C THR A 80 9.53 -16.84 3.97
N TYR A 81 9.36 -16.05 2.90
CA TYR A 81 10.42 -15.13 2.42
C TYR A 81 10.70 -13.98 3.40
N GLY A 82 9.95 -13.85 4.49
CA GLY A 82 10.06 -12.78 5.48
C GLY A 82 8.92 -11.77 5.41
N GLY A 83 9.12 -10.59 6.00
CA GLY A 83 8.18 -9.47 5.96
C GLY A 83 6.78 -9.76 6.53
N GLY A 84 6.64 -10.79 7.36
CA GLY A 84 5.36 -11.20 7.96
C GLY A 84 4.64 -12.35 7.25
N GLY A 85 5.14 -12.82 6.09
CA GLY A 85 4.53 -13.93 5.35
C GLY A 85 3.07 -13.65 4.95
N ASN A 86 2.81 -12.45 4.48
CA ASN A 86 1.45 -11.90 4.27
C ASN A 86 0.73 -12.51 3.05
N ASP A 87 0.39 -13.77 3.15
CA ASP A 87 -0.60 -14.38 2.26
C ASP A 87 -2.04 -13.92 2.63
N VAL A 88 -3.01 -14.33 1.83
CA VAL A 88 -4.42 -14.01 2.06
C VAL A 88 -4.88 -14.49 3.44
N SER A 89 -4.43 -15.66 3.90
CA SER A 89 -4.80 -16.24 5.18
C SER A 89 -4.33 -15.38 6.35
N THR A 90 -3.08 -14.97 6.32
CA THR A 90 -2.49 -14.05 7.32
C THR A 90 -3.22 -12.70 7.33
N GLY A 91 -3.54 -12.16 6.15
CA GLY A 91 -4.30 -10.92 6.02
C GLY A 91 -5.71 -11.03 6.61
N VAL A 92 -6.39 -12.14 6.38
CA VAL A 92 -7.72 -12.45 6.95
C VAL A 92 -7.67 -12.49 8.48
N GLU A 93 -6.62 -13.06 9.07
CA GLU A 93 -6.43 -13.08 10.54
C GLU A 93 -6.37 -11.66 11.11
N ILE A 94 -5.61 -10.78 10.50
CA ILE A 94 -5.52 -9.36 10.89
C ILE A 94 -6.88 -8.68 10.76
N ALA A 95 -7.55 -8.84 9.62
CA ALA A 95 -8.83 -8.20 9.34
C ALA A 95 -9.94 -8.65 10.30
N LYS A 96 -9.95 -9.92 10.67
CA LYS A 96 -10.88 -10.48 11.66
C LYS A 96 -10.69 -9.85 13.04
N GLU A 97 -9.46 -9.62 13.46
CA GLU A 97 -9.18 -8.92 14.72
C GLU A 97 -9.56 -7.42 14.62
N ALA A 98 -9.28 -6.76 13.50
CA ALA A 98 -9.66 -5.36 13.28
C ALA A 98 -11.18 -5.14 13.32
N ALA A 99 -11.96 -6.09 12.82
CA ALA A 99 -13.41 -6.04 12.83
C ALA A 99 -14.01 -6.03 14.25
N GLN A 100 -13.30 -6.56 15.26
CA GLN A 100 -13.74 -6.51 16.66
C GLN A 100 -13.77 -5.09 17.24
N TYR A 101 -13.10 -4.14 16.58
CA TYR A 101 -13.02 -2.73 16.95
C TYR A 101 -13.66 -1.82 15.88
N ASP A 102 -14.54 -2.35 15.06
CA ASP A 102 -15.23 -1.61 13.98
C ASP A 102 -14.28 -0.90 13.00
N MET A 103 -13.00 -1.29 12.97
CA MET A 103 -12.03 -0.72 12.04
C MET A 103 -12.28 -1.23 10.62
N LYS A 104 -12.17 -0.34 9.65
CA LYS A 104 -12.14 -0.72 8.24
C LYS A 104 -10.75 -1.23 7.85
N VAL A 105 -10.72 -2.08 6.81
CA VAL A 105 -9.45 -2.51 6.22
C VAL A 105 -9.27 -1.96 4.82
N LEU A 106 -8.02 -1.62 4.49
CA LEU A 106 -7.53 -1.41 3.15
C LEU A 106 -6.72 -2.65 2.77
N LEU A 107 -7.19 -3.37 1.75
CA LEU A 107 -6.50 -4.54 1.21
C LEU A 107 -5.53 -4.08 0.12
N ASP A 108 -4.23 -4.27 0.35
CA ASP A 108 -3.15 -3.87 -0.56
C ASP A 108 -2.65 -5.07 -1.34
N PHE A 109 -3.16 -5.27 -2.55
CA PHE A 109 -2.76 -6.34 -3.45
C PHE A 109 -1.45 -6.00 -4.17
N HIS A 110 -0.38 -6.70 -3.84
CA HIS A 110 0.90 -6.57 -4.55
C HIS A 110 0.91 -7.29 -5.91
N TYR A 111 0.07 -8.31 -6.08
CA TYR A 111 0.12 -9.22 -7.23
C TYR A 111 1.52 -9.78 -7.48
N SER A 112 2.17 -10.16 -6.40
CA SER A 112 3.52 -10.73 -6.35
C SER A 112 3.60 -11.69 -5.17
N ASP A 113 4.58 -12.59 -5.16
CA ASP A 113 4.83 -13.51 -4.05
C ASP A 113 5.60 -12.85 -2.91
N PHE A 114 6.20 -11.69 -3.15
CA PHE A 114 6.95 -10.91 -2.18
C PHE A 114 6.82 -9.42 -2.52
N TRP A 115 7.71 -8.57 -2.04
CA TRP A 115 7.64 -7.13 -2.25
C TRP A 115 7.45 -6.79 -3.74
N ALA A 116 6.38 -6.07 -4.05
CA ALA A 116 6.24 -5.29 -5.26
C ALA A 116 6.50 -3.83 -4.89
N GLU A 117 7.46 -3.21 -5.55
CA GLU A 117 7.94 -1.86 -5.29
C GLU A 117 8.45 -1.24 -6.58
N PRO A 118 8.84 0.04 -6.63
CA PRO A 118 9.16 0.69 -7.91
C PRO A 118 10.32 0.04 -8.69
N ALA A 119 11.24 -0.65 -8.03
CA ALA A 119 12.33 -1.35 -8.72
C ALA A 119 11.96 -2.78 -9.15
N VAL A 120 10.95 -3.39 -8.51
CA VAL A 120 10.63 -4.81 -8.67
C VAL A 120 9.13 -5.03 -8.71
N GLN A 121 8.61 -5.51 -9.86
CA GLN A 121 7.20 -5.83 -10.07
C GLN A 121 7.09 -7.23 -10.69
N LEU A 122 7.47 -8.25 -9.90
CA LEU A 122 7.57 -9.62 -10.39
C LEU A 122 6.20 -10.30 -10.51
N VAL A 123 6.07 -11.16 -11.50
CA VAL A 123 4.91 -12.04 -11.66
C VAL A 123 4.95 -13.14 -10.59
N PRO A 124 3.83 -13.43 -9.91
CA PRO A 124 3.72 -14.57 -9.00
C PRO A 124 4.15 -15.88 -9.68
N LYS A 125 4.80 -16.76 -8.92
CA LYS A 125 5.29 -18.04 -9.44
C LYS A 125 4.20 -18.88 -10.11
N ALA A 126 2.97 -18.85 -9.57
CA ALA A 126 1.82 -19.56 -10.11
C ALA A 126 1.37 -19.04 -11.49
N TRP A 127 1.65 -17.77 -11.82
CA TRP A 127 1.20 -17.11 -13.06
C TRP A 127 2.30 -16.99 -14.11
N LYS A 128 3.54 -17.44 -13.83
CA LYS A 128 4.70 -17.34 -14.76
C LYS A 128 4.44 -17.96 -16.12
N LYS A 129 3.64 -19.02 -16.19
CA LYS A 129 3.25 -19.68 -17.45
C LYS A 129 2.39 -18.79 -18.36
N ASP A 130 1.73 -17.78 -17.79
CA ASP A 130 0.73 -16.95 -18.45
C ASP A 130 1.26 -15.56 -18.88
N VAL A 131 2.56 -15.26 -18.64
CA VAL A 131 3.18 -13.93 -18.88
C VAL A 131 3.09 -13.44 -20.33
N ASN A 132 2.94 -14.33 -21.31
CA ASN A 132 2.80 -13.98 -22.72
C ASN A 132 1.35 -13.96 -23.20
N ASN A 133 0.40 -14.11 -22.28
CA ASN A 133 -1.03 -14.12 -22.56
C ASN A 133 -1.77 -13.10 -21.67
N THR A 134 -1.95 -11.89 -22.20
CA THR A 134 -2.58 -10.78 -21.47
C THR A 134 -3.98 -11.14 -20.95
N GLU A 135 -4.78 -11.91 -21.70
CA GLU A 135 -6.14 -12.29 -21.29
C GLU A 135 -6.11 -13.25 -20.11
N LYS A 136 -5.19 -14.22 -20.14
CA LYS A 136 -5.02 -15.16 -19.05
C LYS A 136 -4.50 -14.47 -17.79
N MET A 137 -3.51 -13.57 -17.92
CA MET A 137 -3.04 -12.75 -16.80
C MET A 137 -4.17 -11.88 -16.22
N CYS A 138 -5.04 -11.32 -17.04
CA CYS A 138 -6.23 -10.61 -16.56
C CYS A 138 -7.17 -11.53 -15.77
N SER A 139 -7.36 -12.78 -16.22
CA SER A 139 -8.16 -13.76 -15.47
C SER A 139 -7.51 -14.09 -14.13
N ASP A 140 -6.20 -14.31 -14.09
CA ASP A 140 -5.47 -14.62 -12.86
C ASP A 140 -5.58 -13.49 -11.83
N VAL A 141 -5.42 -12.23 -12.27
CA VAL A 141 -5.62 -11.04 -11.42
C VAL A 141 -7.05 -10.95 -10.91
N TYR A 142 -8.04 -11.11 -11.78
CA TYR A 142 -9.44 -11.05 -11.41
C TYR A 142 -9.82 -12.15 -10.41
N ASP A 143 -9.45 -13.40 -10.69
CA ASP A 143 -9.81 -14.55 -9.85
C ASP A 143 -9.13 -14.46 -8.48
N PHE A 144 -7.84 -14.13 -8.42
CA PHE A 144 -7.13 -13.93 -7.16
C PHE A 144 -7.76 -12.83 -6.30
N THR A 145 -8.10 -11.69 -6.91
CA THR A 145 -8.72 -10.56 -6.21
C THR A 145 -10.10 -10.95 -5.69
N LYS A 146 -10.94 -11.57 -6.52
CA LYS A 146 -12.27 -12.06 -6.17
C LYS A 146 -12.22 -13.05 -5.01
N GLU A 147 -11.40 -14.10 -5.13
CA GLU A 147 -11.31 -15.17 -4.12
C GLU A 147 -10.78 -14.63 -2.79
N SER A 148 -9.82 -13.72 -2.84
CA SER A 148 -9.31 -13.05 -1.66
C SER A 148 -10.40 -12.21 -0.98
N ILE A 149 -11.08 -11.32 -1.71
CA ILE A 149 -12.18 -10.50 -1.18
C ILE A 149 -13.24 -11.40 -0.54
N GLN A 150 -13.59 -12.53 -1.17
CA GLN A 150 -14.56 -13.44 -0.59
C GLN A 150 -14.11 -14.00 0.76
N LYS A 151 -12.85 -14.43 0.88
CA LYS A 151 -12.29 -14.93 2.15
C LYS A 151 -12.32 -13.85 3.25
N PHE A 152 -11.99 -12.59 2.93
CA PHE A 152 -12.09 -11.48 3.88
C PHE A 152 -13.55 -11.24 4.31
N LYS A 153 -14.49 -11.26 3.39
CA LYS A 153 -15.93 -11.09 3.69
C LYS A 153 -16.45 -12.23 4.57
N ASP A 154 -16.12 -13.47 4.25
CA ASP A 154 -16.54 -14.65 5.01
C ASP A 154 -16.00 -14.62 6.45
N ALA A 155 -14.87 -13.98 6.67
CA ALA A 155 -14.29 -13.75 7.98
C ALA A 155 -14.87 -12.53 8.73
N GLY A 156 -15.82 -11.81 8.15
CA GLY A 156 -16.45 -10.63 8.74
C GLY A 156 -15.63 -9.34 8.64
N ALA A 157 -14.65 -9.28 7.75
CA ALA A 157 -13.84 -8.07 7.57
C ALA A 157 -14.67 -6.89 7.03
N ASN A 158 -14.48 -5.70 7.60
CA ASN A 158 -15.06 -4.45 7.11
C ASN A 158 -14.18 -3.84 6.02
N ILE A 159 -14.33 -4.30 4.77
CA ILE A 159 -13.51 -3.83 3.65
C ILE A 159 -13.95 -2.44 3.25
N GLY A 160 -13.14 -1.44 3.56
CA GLY A 160 -13.41 -0.03 3.22
C GLY A 160 -12.70 0.45 1.96
N MET A 161 -11.56 -0.17 1.61
CA MET A 161 -10.79 0.19 0.42
C MET A 161 -10.00 -1.02 -0.09
N VAL A 162 -9.79 -1.06 -1.40
CA VAL A 162 -8.92 -2.05 -2.05
C VAL A 162 -7.92 -1.33 -2.93
N GLN A 163 -6.65 -1.56 -2.68
CA GLN A 163 -5.53 -1.06 -3.47
C GLN A 163 -5.15 -2.12 -4.51
N VAL A 164 -5.25 -1.76 -5.78
CA VAL A 164 -4.96 -2.63 -6.92
C VAL A 164 -3.55 -2.35 -7.42
N GLY A 165 -2.59 -3.14 -6.97
CA GLY A 165 -1.15 -2.95 -7.19
C GLY A 165 -0.50 -2.03 -6.16
N ASN A 166 0.74 -2.36 -5.75
CA ASN A 166 1.56 -1.56 -4.86
C ASN A 166 2.65 -0.81 -5.62
N GLU A 167 2.74 0.51 -5.38
CA GLU A 167 3.77 1.39 -5.94
C GLU A 167 4.04 1.17 -7.44
N ILE A 168 2.97 1.14 -8.22
CA ILE A 168 2.99 0.79 -9.65
C ILE A 168 3.58 1.86 -10.56
N THR A 169 4.33 2.80 -10.02
CA THR A 169 4.93 3.91 -10.77
C THR A 169 5.74 3.46 -11.98
N ASN A 170 6.47 2.38 -11.84
CA ASN A 170 7.33 1.86 -12.90
C ASN A 170 6.73 0.67 -13.66
N GLY A 171 5.48 0.31 -13.36
CA GLY A 171 4.77 -0.79 -14.03
C GLY A 171 4.15 -1.78 -13.07
N LEU A 172 3.76 -2.96 -13.57
CA LEU A 172 3.06 -4.01 -12.82
C LEU A 172 3.26 -5.37 -13.49
N LEU A 173 3.29 -6.45 -12.69
CA LEU A 173 3.19 -7.85 -13.16
C LEU A 173 4.17 -8.19 -14.30
N GLY A 174 5.46 -7.93 -14.08
CA GLY A 174 6.52 -8.23 -15.06
C GLY A 174 6.67 -7.18 -16.17
N ILE A 175 5.70 -6.30 -16.37
CA ILE A 175 5.79 -5.16 -17.30
C ILE A 175 6.21 -3.94 -16.48
N TYR A 176 7.52 -3.77 -16.28
CA TYR A 176 8.04 -2.63 -15.50
C TYR A 176 9.39 -2.15 -16.05
N SER A 177 9.74 -0.91 -15.73
CA SER A 177 11.03 -0.32 -16.10
C SER A 177 12.15 -0.84 -15.20
N ASN A 178 13.30 -1.15 -15.79
CA ASN A 178 14.46 -1.64 -15.07
C ASN A 178 15.32 -0.46 -14.58
N ARG A 179 15.24 -0.14 -13.30
CA ARG A 179 16.00 0.96 -12.68
C ARG A 179 17.50 0.73 -12.69
N ASP A 180 17.97 -0.52 -12.61
CA ASP A 180 19.41 -0.84 -12.65
C ASP A 180 20.01 -0.52 -14.02
N LYS A 181 19.17 -0.50 -15.06
CA LYS A 181 19.53 -0.04 -16.41
C LYS A 181 19.31 1.45 -16.63
N GLY A 182 18.95 2.21 -15.59
CA GLY A 182 18.65 3.62 -15.69
C GLY A 182 17.31 3.93 -16.38
N GLU A 183 16.43 2.95 -16.56
CA GLU A 183 15.13 3.16 -17.16
C GLU A 183 14.20 3.93 -16.22
N SER A 184 13.43 4.88 -16.77
CA SER A 184 12.42 5.63 -16.05
C SER A 184 11.03 5.06 -16.27
N PHE A 185 10.05 5.53 -15.48
CA PHE A 185 8.63 5.19 -15.60
C PHE A 185 8.07 5.39 -17.04
N ASN A 186 8.68 6.27 -17.83
CA ASN A 186 8.25 6.52 -19.22
C ASN A 186 8.46 5.31 -20.15
N VAL A 187 9.35 4.39 -19.83
CA VAL A 187 9.51 3.14 -20.60
C VAL A 187 8.21 2.33 -20.63
N ILE A 188 7.39 2.47 -19.59
CA ILE A 188 6.08 1.83 -19.51
C ILE A 188 4.97 2.81 -19.88
N TRP A 189 4.89 3.93 -19.19
CA TRP A 189 3.73 4.83 -19.31
C TRP A 189 3.80 5.74 -20.55
N GLY A 190 4.99 5.95 -21.13
CA GLY A 190 5.18 6.60 -22.43
C GLY A 190 4.95 5.67 -23.62
N ASP A 191 5.03 4.35 -23.43
CA ASP A 191 4.73 3.35 -24.44
C ASP A 191 3.24 2.97 -24.42
N LYS A 192 2.52 3.23 -25.50
CA LYS A 192 1.07 2.97 -25.58
C LYS A 192 0.73 1.48 -25.42
N LYS A 193 1.54 0.57 -26.00
CA LYS A 193 1.27 -0.88 -25.92
C LYS A 193 1.45 -1.38 -24.50
N LYS A 194 2.58 -1.07 -23.87
CA LYS A 194 2.89 -1.49 -22.49
C LYS A 194 1.90 -0.90 -21.49
N SER A 195 1.64 0.41 -21.57
CA SER A 195 0.71 1.06 -20.64
C SER A 195 -0.74 0.55 -20.81
N THR A 196 -1.19 0.25 -22.04
CA THR A 196 -2.50 -0.35 -22.24
C THR A 196 -2.57 -1.77 -21.67
N GLU A 197 -1.51 -2.55 -21.76
CA GLU A 197 -1.46 -3.89 -21.18
C GLU A 197 -1.49 -3.85 -19.65
N VAL A 198 -0.68 -3.00 -19.01
CA VAL A 198 -0.75 -2.76 -17.56
C VAL A 198 -2.15 -2.30 -17.13
N ASN A 199 -2.75 -1.39 -17.89
CA ASN A 199 -4.10 -0.90 -17.61
C ASN A 199 -5.18 -2.01 -17.72
N LYS A 200 -4.98 -3.03 -18.56
CA LYS A 200 -5.86 -4.21 -18.59
C LYS A 200 -5.78 -5.01 -17.30
N TYR A 201 -4.57 -5.21 -16.75
CA TYR A 201 -4.38 -5.89 -15.46
C TYR A 201 -5.06 -5.11 -14.31
N LEU A 202 -4.85 -3.80 -14.26
CA LEU A 202 -5.52 -2.94 -13.28
C LEU A 202 -7.05 -3.07 -13.40
N LYS A 203 -7.60 -3.00 -14.61
CA LYS A 203 -9.04 -3.12 -14.85
C LYS A 203 -9.59 -4.49 -14.43
N ALA A 204 -8.81 -5.55 -14.57
CA ALA A 204 -9.23 -6.89 -14.13
C ALA A 204 -9.38 -6.96 -12.60
N GLY A 205 -8.40 -6.46 -11.84
CA GLY A 205 -8.50 -6.37 -10.38
C GLY A 205 -9.64 -5.46 -9.93
N ILE A 206 -9.75 -4.27 -10.54
CA ILE A 206 -10.83 -3.31 -10.26
C ILE A 206 -12.21 -3.93 -10.51
N LYS A 207 -12.37 -4.66 -11.60
CA LYS A 207 -13.63 -5.36 -11.91
C LYS A 207 -14.03 -6.30 -10.77
N ALA A 208 -13.10 -7.12 -10.26
CA ALA A 208 -13.37 -7.99 -9.14
C ALA A 208 -13.79 -7.20 -7.88
N VAL A 209 -13.12 -6.07 -7.59
CA VAL A 209 -13.50 -5.21 -6.47
C VAL A 209 -14.93 -4.69 -6.62
N ARG A 210 -15.26 -4.12 -7.78
CA ARG A 210 -16.60 -3.55 -8.06
C ARG A 210 -17.70 -4.61 -7.98
N GLU A 211 -17.43 -5.84 -8.40
CA GLU A 211 -18.41 -6.93 -8.38
C GLU A 211 -18.60 -7.54 -6.99
N TYR A 212 -17.53 -7.70 -6.21
CA TYR A 212 -17.60 -8.47 -4.95
C TYR A 212 -17.61 -7.62 -3.68
N THR A 213 -17.21 -6.35 -3.77
CA THR A 213 -17.27 -5.38 -2.66
C THR A 213 -17.52 -3.97 -3.19
N PRO A 214 -18.69 -3.73 -3.83
CA PRO A 214 -19.00 -2.48 -4.53
C PRO A 214 -18.99 -1.23 -3.63
N GLN A 215 -19.13 -1.40 -2.33
CA GLN A 215 -19.08 -0.31 -1.34
C GLN A 215 -17.65 0.13 -1.00
N ALA A 216 -16.63 -0.69 -1.30
CA ALA A 216 -15.24 -0.34 -1.04
C ALA A 216 -14.72 0.65 -2.08
N LEU A 217 -13.88 1.59 -1.63
CA LEU A 217 -13.14 2.46 -2.53
C LEU A 217 -12.07 1.66 -3.27
N VAL A 218 -11.87 1.98 -4.53
CA VAL A 218 -10.76 1.44 -5.34
C VAL A 218 -9.63 2.44 -5.37
N ALA A 219 -8.44 1.99 -5.00
CA ALA A 219 -7.25 2.81 -4.99
C ALA A 219 -6.16 2.32 -5.94
N LEU A 220 -5.44 3.26 -6.55
CA LEU A 220 -4.19 3.01 -7.27
C LEU A 220 -3.07 3.75 -6.59
N HIS A 221 -1.91 3.12 -6.42
CA HIS A 221 -0.83 3.58 -5.58
C HIS A 221 0.46 3.86 -6.37
N LEU A 222 0.97 5.07 -6.24
CA LEU A 222 2.23 5.52 -6.83
C LEU A 222 3.23 5.93 -5.74
N GLU A 223 4.52 5.74 -6.00
CA GLU A 223 5.59 6.17 -5.11
C GLU A 223 6.09 7.58 -5.44
N THR A 224 6.75 8.22 -4.49
CA THR A 224 7.44 9.50 -4.62
C THR A 224 6.63 10.57 -5.37
N PRO A 225 5.86 11.40 -4.67
CA PRO A 225 4.93 12.36 -5.27
C PRO A 225 5.64 13.30 -6.23
N ASN A 226 5.17 13.34 -7.47
CA ASN A 226 5.68 14.20 -8.54
C ASN A 226 4.57 14.47 -9.54
N VAL A 227 4.23 15.73 -9.74
CA VAL A 227 3.09 16.15 -10.57
C VAL A 227 3.22 15.68 -12.02
N TRP A 228 4.40 15.84 -12.63
CA TRP A 228 4.60 15.44 -14.03
C TRP A 228 4.49 13.93 -14.20
N LYS A 229 5.16 13.17 -13.36
CA LYS A 229 5.13 11.70 -13.33
C LYS A 229 3.70 11.19 -13.15
N TYR A 230 3.01 11.66 -12.12
CA TYR A 230 1.65 11.25 -11.82
C TYR A 230 0.67 11.62 -12.93
N LYS A 231 0.77 12.85 -13.46
CA LYS A 231 -0.06 13.29 -14.59
C LYS A 231 0.12 12.41 -15.82
N THR A 232 1.36 12.04 -16.15
CA THR A 232 1.66 11.15 -17.28
C THR A 232 0.96 9.79 -17.11
N ILE A 233 1.07 9.19 -15.93
CA ILE A 233 0.46 7.91 -15.61
C ILE A 233 -1.08 8.02 -15.63
N MET A 234 -1.64 9.00 -14.93
CA MET A 234 -3.10 9.22 -14.85
C MET A 234 -3.72 9.50 -16.22
N ASN A 235 -2.98 10.12 -17.15
CA ASN A 235 -3.44 10.30 -18.53
C ASN A 235 -3.63 8.95 -19.25
N THR A 236 -2.78 7.95 -19.00
CA THR A 236 -2.97 6.61 -19.56
C THR A 236 -4.18 5.90 -18.95
N TRP A 237 -4.38 6.05 -17.65
CA TRP A 237 -5.56 5.53 -16.94
C TRP A 237 -6.85 6.14 -17.47
N LYS A 238 -6.87 7.47 -17.68
CA LYS A 238 -8.00 8.16 -18.30
C LYS A 238 -8.25 7.71 -19.74
N ARG A 239 -7.19 7.59 -20.56
CA ARG A 239 -7.27 7.11 -21.95
C ARG A 239 -7.93 5.73 -22.04
N ASP A 240 -7.56 4.83 -21.14
CA ASP A 240 -7.99 3.42 -21.17
C ASP A 240 -9.20 3.14 -20.25
N ASN A 241 -9.83 4.19 -19.71
CA ASN A 241 -11.00 4.12 -18.83
C ASN A 241 -10.76 3.20 -17.61
N VAL A 242 -9.64 3.41 -16.89
CA VAL A 242 -9.37 2.75 -15.62
C VAL A 242 -10.22 3.40 -14.53
N ASP A 243 -11.16 2.64 -13.94
CA ASP A 243 -12.14 3.12 -12.96
C ASP A 243 -11.62 2.97 -11.52
N TYR A 244 -11.10 4.05 -10.94
CA TYR A 244 -10.63 4.10 -9.56
C TYR A 244 -11.16 5.35 -8.84
N ASP A 245 -11.14 5.35 -7.51
CA ASP A 245 -11.66 6.42 -6.67
C ASP A 245 -10.54 7.25 -6.04
N VAL A 246 -9.46 6.58 -5.61
CA VAL A 246 -8.40 7.18 -4.78
C VAL A 246 -7.04 7.05 -5.46
N LEU A 247 -6.34 8.17 -5.57
CA LEU A 247 -4.91 8.20 -5.87
C LEU A 247 -4.14 8.10 -4.55
N GLY A 248 -3.48 6.98 -4.33
CA GLY A 248 -2.56 6.76 -3.21
C GLY A 248 -1.14 7.19 -3.53
N SER A 249 -0.42 7.67 -2.54
CA SER A 249 0.99 8.04 -2.67
C SER A 249 1.80 7.58 -1.48
N SER A 250 2.99 7.03 -1.72
CA SER A 250 4.02 6.94 -0.69
C SER A 250 4.67 8.32 -0.50
N TYR A 251 4.84 8.72 0.75
CA TYR A 251 5.45 9.98 1.12
C TYR A 251 6.43 9.78 2.25
N TYR A 252 7.71 9.65 1.91
CA TYR A 252 8.81 9.49 2.87
C TYR A 252 9.68 10.74 2.86
N PRO A 253 9.48 11.68 3.80
CA PRO A 253 10.20 12.96 3.82
C PRO A 253 11.72 12.82 3.83
N PHE A 254 12.24 11.78 4.49
CA PHE A 254 13.68 11.55 4.62
C PHE A 254 14.37 11.20 3.29
N TRP A 255 13.71 10.44 2.38
CA TRP A 255 14.27 10.11 1.07
C TRP A 255 14.55 11.33 0.19
N SER A 256 14.07 12.49 0.58
CA SER A 256 14.05 13.69 -0.25
C SER A 256 14.72 14.89 0.36
N ILE A 257 15.34 14.74 1.53
CA ILE A 257 16.04 15.84 2.18
C ILE A 257 17.08 16.47 1.23
N ALA A 258 17.87 15.65 0.52
CA ALA A 258 18.85 16.10 -0.46
C ALA A 258 18.21 16.59 -1.77
N ALA A 259 17.12 15.97 -2.22
CA ALA A 259 16.49 16.25 -3.53
C ALA A 259 15.32 17.24 -3.46
N LYS A 260 14.87 17.64 -2.26
CA LYS A 260 13.68 18.50 -2.01
C LYS A 260 12.40 17.98 -2.70
N ALA A 261 12.30 16.67 -2.94
CA ALA A 261 11.21 16.07 -3.73
C ALA A 261 9.96 15.81 -2.88
N ASN A 262 10.09 15.14 -1.72
CA ASN A 262 8.97 14.85 -0.82
C ASN A 262 8.71 16.01 0.15
N THR A 263 8.06 17.06 -0.31
CA THR A 263 7.71 18.22 0.50
C THR A 263 6.20 18.31 0.69
N PRO A 264 5.73 18.99 1.75
CA PRO A 264 4.29 19.27 1.91
C PRO A 264 3.69 19.98 0.69
N LYS A 265 4.50 20.84 0.01
CA LYS A 265 4.09 21.49 -1.24
C LYS A 265 3.84 20.47 -2.34
N THR A 266 4.73 19.51 -2.53
CA THR A 266 4.60 18.47 -3.55
C THR A 266 3.36 17.61 -3.30
N LEU A 267 3.07 17.24 -2.04
CA LEU A 267 1.82 16.56 -1.67
C LEU A 267 0.60 17.36 -2.07
N LYS A 268 0.58 18.66 -1.75
CA LYS A 268 -0.54 19.54 -2.10
C LYS A 268 -0.72 19.66 -3.61
N ASP A 269 0.37 19.76 -4.35
CA ASP A 269 0.34 19.84 -5.81
C ASP A 269 -0.23 18.55 -6.42
N VAL A 270 0.14 17.38 -5.89
CA VAL A 270 -0.40 16.08 -6.33
C VAL A 270 -1.87 15.91 -5.91
N GLN A 271 -2.25 16.36 -4.71
CA GLN A 271 -3.66 16.41 -4.29
C GLN A 271 -4.50 17.25 -5.26
N THR A 272 -4.00 18.42 -5.64
CA THR A 272 -4.67 19.30 -6.63
C THR A 272 -4.77 18.61 -7.99
N LEU A 273 -3.73 17.89 -8.40
CA LEU A 273 -3.76 17.08 -9.62
C LEU A 273 -4.84 16.01 -9.53
N ALA A 274 -4.89 15.21 -8.47
CA ALA A 274 -5.91 14.17 -8.28
C ALA A 274 -7.33 14.76 -8.37
N ALA A 275 -7.59 15.88 -7.68
CA ALA A 275 -8.87 16.59 -7.74
C ALA A 275 -9.24 17.03 -9.17
N SER A 276 -8.28 17.43 -9.99
CA SER A 276 -8.51 17.80 -11.39
C SER A 276 -8.96 16.62 -12.28
N TYR A 277 -8.71 15.38 -11.82
CA TYR A 277 -9.24 14.15 -12.44
C TYR A 277 -10.51 13.64 -11.75
N GLY A 278 -11.05 14.38 -10.78
CA GLY A 278 -12.20 13.95 -9.97
C GLY A 278 -11.89 12.81 -9.02
N LYS A 279 -10.63 12.70 -8.56
CA LYS A 279 -10.17 11.63 -7.68
C LYS A 279 -9.84 12.15 -6.29
N MET A 280 -10.11 11.33 -5.28
CA MET A 280 -9.60 11.54 -3.93
C MET A 280 -8.08 11.33 -3.90
N PHE A 281 -7.43 11.88 -2.90
CA PHE A 281 -6.00 11.70 -2.66
C PHE A 281 -5.76 11.23 -1.21
N ALA A 282 -4.87 10.27 -1.05
CA ALA A 282 -4.45 9.79 0.26
C ALA A 282 -2.94 9.46 0.27
N VAL A 283 -2.31 9.66 1.42
CA VAL A 283 -0.97 9.11 1.68
C VAL A 283 -1.17 7.70 2.23
N PHE A 284 -0.60 6.71 1.54
CA PHE A 284 -0.72 5.29 1.92
C PHE A 284 0.47 4.79 2.72
N GLU A 285 1.62 5.41 2.48
CA GLU A 285 2.85 5.07 3.19
C GLU A 285 3.59 6.32 3.60
N THR A 286 3.98 6.36 4.86
CA THR A 286 4.90 7.34 5.41
C THR A 286 5.50 6.78 6.68
N SER A 287 6.72 7.17 6.98
CA SER A 287 7.35 6.89 8.25
C SER A 287 8.39 7.96 8.58
N TRP A 288 8.80 7.98 9.81
CA TRP A 288 9.96 8.72 10.28
C TRP A 288 10.62 7.93 11.40
N VAL A 289 11.93 7.94 11.42
CA VAL A 289 12.69 7.26 12.47
C VAL A 289 12.68 8.04 13.77
N ASN A 290 12.69 7.34 14.87
CA ASN A 290 12.88 7.94 16.19
C ASN A 290 14.37 8.11 16.56
N SER A 291 15.27 7.51 15.78
CA SER A 291 16.71 7.52 15.99
C SER A 291 17.43 7.45 14.64
N LEU A 292 18.55 8.17 14.50
CA LEU A 292 19.42 8.07 13.32
C LEU A 292 20.27 6.79 13.31
N ASN A 293 20.15 5.96 14.35
CA ASN A 293 20.91 4.72 14.50
C ASN A 293 19.94 3.54 14.58
N ASP A 294 19.32 3.22 13.48
CA ASP A 294 18.38 2.09 13.35
C ASP A 294 19.08 0.76 12.98
N GLY A 295 20.38 0.81 12.73
CA GLY A 295 21.22 -0.37 12.51
C GLY A 295 21.30 -0.85 11.06
N ASP A 296 20.57 -0.25 10.13
CA ASP A 296 20.61 -0.64 8.71
C ASP A 296 21.59 0.22 7.87
N GLY A 297 22.19 1.26 8.46
CA GLY A 297 23.19 2.11 7.83
C GLY A 297 22.62 3.09 6.81
N THR A 298 21.31 3.16 6.65
CA THR A 298 20.63 4.16 5.84
C THR A 298 19.97 5.21 6.75
N PRO A 299 19.97 6.50 6.38
CA PRO A 299 19.21 7.51 7.12
C PRO A 299 17.73 7.36 6.79
N ASN A 300 17.08 6.47 7.49
CA ASN A 300 15.62 6.27 7.36
C ASN A 300 14.84 7.36 8.07
#